data_260d0aa5d6ab342a518325e71519a029
#
_entry.id   260d0aa5d6ab342a518325e71519a029
#
_cell.length_a   1.000
_cell.length_b   1.000
_cell.length_c   1.000
_cell.angle_alpha   90.00
_cell.angle_beta   90.00
_cell.angle_gamma   90.00
#
_symmetry.space_group_name_H-M   'P 1'
#
loop_
_entity.id
_entity.type
_entity.pdbx_description
1 polymer ?
#
loop_
_entity_poly.entity_id
_entity_poly.type
_entity_poly.pdbx_seq_one_letter_code
_entity_poly.pdbx_strand_id
1 'polypeptide(L)'
;MVTLALAVLGALGTAAVQAKVISSGDSGFLIENSAVVPVDAATAWKALVNDVDKWWPSDHTWFGRSEHLRIDARAGGCFCEIDGERQVLHMTIGFVHPGHLLRMLGGLGPLQGMGMYGALDWKFDAAERGTRITLRYQAGGYAPDLDKLVPVVDHVQAQQLEGLVRFLSERQAPTP
;
A
#
# COMPACT_ATOMS: atom_id res chain seq x y z
N MET A 1 43.65 6.81 33.65
CA MET A 1 42.32 6.19 33.48
C MET A 1 41.76 6.67 32.15
N VAL A 2 41.76 5.84 31.14
CA VAL A 2 41.23 6.17 29.79
C VAL A 2 39.83 5.60 29.70
N THR A 3 38.82 6.46 29.61
CA THR A 3 37.42 6.08 29.49
C THR A 3 37.11 5.78 28.01
N LEU A 4 36.90 4.50 27.69
CA LEU A 4 36.52 4.06 26.36
C LEU A 4 35.02 4.33 26.20
N ALA A 5 34.65 5.30 25.36
CA ALA A 5 33.26 5.54 24.98
C ALA A 5 32.86 4.51 23.90
N LEU A 6 31.97 3.62 24.26
CA LEU A 6 31.38 2.66 23.32
C LEU A 6 30.28 3.41 22.51
N ALA A 7 30.58 3.71 21.25
CA ALA A 7 29.58 4.20 20.32
C ALA A 7 28.67 3.03 19.88
N VAL A 8 27.43 3.02 20.34
CA VAL A 8 26.40 2.08 19.86
C VAL A 8 25.93 2.57 18.48
N LEU A 9 26.47 1.98 17.41
CA LEU A 9 25.90 2.14 16.08
C LEU A 9 24.53 1.41 16.07
N GLY A 10 23.45 2.19 16.15
CA GLY A 10 22.11 1.68 15.88
C GLY A 10 22.00 1.29 14.40
N ALA A 11 21.93 0.01 14.10
CA ALA A 11 21.62 -0.47 12.78
C ALA A 11 20.18 -0.03 12.41
N LEU A 12 20.05 0.90 11.48
CA LEU A 12 18.80 1.22 10.79
C LEU A 12 18.46 0.02 9.91
N GLY A 13 17.76 -0.95 10.48
CA GLY A 13 17.23 -2.07 9.72
C GLY A 13 16.15 -1.55 8.78
N THR A 14 16.36 -1.69 7.46
CA THR A 14 15.32 -1.43 6.47
C THR A 14 14.14 -2.37 6.75
N ALA A 15 12.94 -1.80 6.90
CA ALA A 15 11.71 -2.57 7.07
C ALA A 15 11.43 -3.36 5.78
N ALA A 16 11.67 -4.66 5.81
CA ALA A 16 11.38 -5.54 4.68
C ALA A 16 9.89 -5.80 4.58
N VAL A 17 9.32 -5.69 3.38
CA VAL A 17 7.94 -6.10 3.10
C VAL A 17 7.89 -7.63 3.05
N GLN A 18 6.92 -8.20 3.77
CA GLN A 18 6.59 -9.62 3.72
C GLN A 18 5.40 -9.79 2.77
N ALA A 19 5.63 -10.36 1.61
CA ALA A 19 4.63 -10.67 0.60
C ALA A 19 4.19 -12.13 0.69
N LYS A 20 2.88 -12.39 0.56
CA LYS A 20 2.34 -13.75 0.64
C LYS A 20 1.03 -13.93 -0.11
N VAL A 21 1.01 -14.85 -1.06
CA VAL A 21 -0.23 -15.42 -1.58
C VAL A 21 -0.83 -16.34 -0.50
N ILE A 22 -1.98 -15.95 0.06
CA ILE A 22 -2.68 -16.72 1.11
C ILE A 22 -3.48 -17.86 0.47
N SER A 23 -4.19 -17.55 -0.62
CA SER A 23 -4.93 -18.53 -1.41
C SER A 23 -5.16 -18.04 -2.82
N SER A 24 -5.27 -18.97 -3.77
CA SER A 24 -5.69 -18.73 -5.15
C SER A 24 -6.47 -19.93 -5.66
N GLY A 25 -7.38 -19.70 -6.62
CA GLY A 25 -8.19 -20.71 -7.27
C GLY A 25 -8.94 -20.13 -8.46
N ASP A 26 -9.75 -20.94 -9.15
CA ASP A 26 -10.38 -20.59 -10.43
C ASP A 26 -11.28 -19.35 -10.39
N SER A 27 -11.77 -18.96 -9.21
CA SER A 27 -12.72 -17.85 -9.04
C SER A 27 -12.12 -16.61 -8.38
N GLY A 28 -10.87 -16.65 -7.94
CA GLY A 28 -10.27 -15.50 -7.27
C GLY A 28 -9.02 -15.81 -6.44
N PHE A 29 -8.55 -14.82 -5.73
CA PHE A 29 -7.35 -14.90 -4.89
C PHE A 29 -7.47 -14.07 -3.61
N LEU A 30 -6.60 -14.39 -2.67
CA LEU A 30 -6.31 -13.60 -1.49
C LEU A 30 -4.79 -13.49 -1.33
N ILE A 31 -4.30 -12.26 -1.32
CA ILE A 31 -2.89 -11.93 -1.05
C ILE A 31 -2.78 -10.99 0.15
N GLU A 32 -1.63 -11.02 0.81
CA GLU A 32 -1.34 -10.17 1.96
C GLU A 32 0.13 -9.76 1.98
N ASN A 33 0.36 -8.47 2.05
CA ASN A 33 1.68 -7.87 2.17
C ASN A 33 1.74 -7.07 3.47
N SER A 34 2.81 -7.16 4.23
CA SER A 34 2.94 -6.41 5.48
C SER A 34 4.35 -5.90 5.74
N ALA A 35 4.43 -4.76 6.43
CA ALA A 35 5.69 -4.19 6.91
C ALA A 35 5.46 -3.47 8.25
N VAL A 36 6.53 -3.31 9.03
CA VAL A 36 6.53 -2.48 10.25
C VAL A 36 7.28 -1.19 9.95
N VAL A 37 6.65 -0.04 10.22
CA VAL A 37 7.25 1.28 10.04
C VAL A 37 7.46 1.97 11.39
N PRO A 38 8.53 2.77 11.58
CA PRO A 38 8.88 3.36 12.87
C PRO A 38 8.10 4.64 13.19
N VAL A 39 6.82 4.71 12.79
CA VAL A 39 5.91 5.83 13.04
C VAL A 39 4.62 5.34 13.68
N ASP A 40 3.88 6.23 14.32
CA ASP A 40 2.55 5.91 14.84
C ASP A 40 1.51 5.72 13.72
N ALA A 41 0.39 5.08 14.05
CA ALA A 41 -0.67 4.78 13.10
C ALA A 41 -1.32 6.04 12.49
N ALA A 42 -1.38 7.15 13.22
CA ALA A 42 -1.94 8.40 12.71
C ALA A 42 -1.02 9.03 11.65
N THR A 43 0.28 8.99 11.86
CA THR A 43 1.28 9.43 10.89
C THR A 43 1.28 8.55 9.63
N ALA A 44 1.26 7.23 9.81
CA ALA A 44 1.18 6.28 8.68
C ALA A 44 -0.12 6.46 7.89
N TRP A 45 -1.24 6.64 8.55
CA TRP A 45 -2.54 6.94 7.92
C TRP A 45 -2.51 8.23 7.10
N LYS A 46 -1.97 9.32 7.65
CA LYS A 46 -1.86 10.59 6.94
C LYS A 46 -1.01 10.46 5.67
N ALA A 47 0.09 9.74 5.75
CA ALA A 47 0.94 9.47 4.59
C ALA A 47 0.17 8.65 3.53
N LEU A 48 -0.55 7.59 3.92
CA LEU A 48 -1.37 6.82 3.00
C LEU A 48 -2.35 7.73 2.25
N VAL A 49 -3.14 8.51 2.98
CA VAL A 49 -4.30 9.22 2.42
C VAL A 49 -3.92 10.54 1.73
N ASN A 50 -3.03 11.33 2.35
CA ASN A 50 -2.77 12.70 1.91
C ASN A 50 -1.54 12.84 1.00
N ASP A 51 -0.66 11.84 1.00
CA ASP A 51 0.62 11.90 0.30
C ASP A 51 0.76 10.76 -0.74
N VAL A 52 -0.34 10.12 -1.19
CA VAL A 52 -0.32 9.01 -2.16
C VAL A 52 0.42 9.39 -3.44
N ASP A 53 0.31 10.63 -3.86
CA ASP A 53 0.99 11.24 -5.00
C ASP A 53 2.53 11.26 -4.87
N LYS A 54 3.07 11.14 -3.66
CA LYS A 54 4.51 11.25 -3.35
C LYS A 54 5.20 9.90 -3.17
N TRP A 55 4.46 8.85 -2.84
CA TRP A 55 5.06 7.55 -2.53
C TRP A 55 4.62 6.42 -3.46
N TRP A 56 3.50 6.59 -4.18
CA TRP A 56 3.06 5.58 -5.14
C TRP A 56 4.02 5.47 -6.32
N PRO A 57 4.43 4.26 -6.75
CA PRO A 57 5.30 4.10 -7.92
C PRO A 57 4.64 4.67 -9.18
N SER A 58 5.33 5.55 -9.89
CA SER A 58 4.77 6.22 -11.08
C SER A 58 4.52 5.28 -12.25
N ASP A 59 5.27 4.18 -12.34
CA ASP A 59 5.07 3.10 -13.31
C ASP A 59 3.85 2.21 -12.99
N HIS A 60 3.23 2.39 -11.82
CA HIS A 60 1.97 1.77 -11.43
C HIS A 60 0.76 2.73 -11.58
N THR A 61 0.85 3.69 -12.49
CA THR A 61 -0.22 4.62 -12.85
C THR A 61 -0.62 4.44 -14.32
N TRP A 62 -1.82 4.86 -14.67
CA TRP A 62 -2.28 4.78 -16.07
C TRP A 62 -1.68 5.88 -16.95
N PHE A 63 -1.38 7.03 -16.35
CA PHE A 63 -0.88 8.22 -17.09
C PHE A 63 0.60 8.50 -16.83
N GLY A 64 1.32 7.57 -16.16
CA GLY A 64 2.77 7.62 -15.95
C GLY A 64 3.23 8.62 -14.90
N ARG A 65 2.31 9.17 -14.07
CA ARG A 65 2.59 10.21 -13.10
C ARG A 65 1.80 10.04 -11.82
N SER A 66 2.50 9.79 -10.71
CA SER A 66 1.86 9.63 -9.40
C SER A 66 1.21 10.91 -8.86
N GLU A 67 1.63 12.09 -9.32
CA GLU A 67 1.07 13.39 -8.92
C GLU A 67 -0.43 13.54 -9.27
N HIS A 68 -0.93 12.71 -10.16
CA HIS A 68 -2.35 12.67 -10.54
C HIS A 68 -3.20 11.80 -9.60
N LEU A 69 -2.57 11.02 -8.72
CA LEU A 69 -3.27 10.14 -7.77
C LEU A 69 -3.81 10.91 -6.57
N ARG A 70 -4.96 10.49 -6.10
CA ARG A 70 -5.57 10.98 -4.88
C ARG A 70 -6.47 9.95 -4.22
N ILE A 71 -6.55 10.00 -2.89
CA ILE A 71 -7.47 9.20 -2.09
C ILE A 71 -8.43 10.14 -1.37
N ASP A 72 -9.70 10.13 -1.77
CA ASP A 72 -10.79 10.78 -1.05
C ASP A 72 -11.31 9.82 0.03
N ALA A 73 -10.70 9.87 1.22
CA ALA A 73 -10.93 8.91 2.30
C ALA A 73 -12.24 9.17 3.05
N ARG A 74 -13.36 9.08 2.33
CA ARG A 74 -14.74 9.05 2.87
C ARG A 74 -15.53 7.93 2.22
N ALA A 75 -16.56 7.42 2.88
CA ALA A 75 -17.43 6.40 2.28
C ALA A 75 -18.06 6.93 0.99
N GLY A 76 -17.93 6.18 -0.09
CA GLY A 76 -18.31 6.60 -1.45
C GLY A 76 -17.30 7.53 -2.14
N GLY A 77 -16.19 7.88 -1.49
CA GLY A 77 -15.06 8.56 -2.13
C GLY A 77 -14.28 7.62 -3.04
N CYS A 78 -13.15 8.08 -3.58
CA CYS A 78 -12.38 7.32 -4.56
C CYS A 78 -10.88 7.26 -4.28
N PHE A 79 -10.25 6.19 -4.71
CA PHE A 79 -8.87 6.18 -5.14
C PHE A 79 -8.87 6.43 -6.64
N CYS A 80 -8.42 7.60 -7.04
CA CYS A 80 -8.56 8.13 -8.38
C CYS A 80 -7.23 8.62 -8.95
N GLU A 81 -7.11 8.58 -10.28
CA GLU A 81 -6.06 9.24 -11.04
C GLU A 81 -6.73 10.25 -12.00
N ILE A 82 -6.35 11.53 -11.95
CA ILE A 82 -6.99 12.61 -12.72
C ILE A 82 -5.92 13.45 -13.41
N ASP A 83 -5.91 13.40 -14.73
CA ASP A 83 -5.03 14.19 -15.61
C ASP A 83 -5.88 14.94 -16.64
N GLY A 84 -6.43 16.07 -16.23
CA GLY A 84 -7.36 16.86 -17.03
C GLY A 84 -8.63 16.07 -17.35
N GLU A 85 -8.90 15.84 -18.62
CA GLU A 85 -10.06 15.08 -19.09
C GLU A 85 -9.84 13.55 -18.96
N ARG A 86 -8.60 13.08 -18.84
CA ARG A 86 -8.28 11.67 -18.63
C ARG A 86 -8.45 11.32 -17.15
N GLN A 87 -9.32 10.37 -16.85
CA GLN A 87 -9.65 10.04 -15.47
C GLN A 87 -9.81 8.53 -15.30
N VAL A 88 -9.32 8.04 -14.17
CA VAL A 88 -9.50 6.66 -13.73
C VAL A 88 -10.06 6.64 -12.33
N LEU A 89 -11.16 5.93 -12.13
CA LEU A 89 -11.60 5.46 -10.81
C LEU A 89 -10.93 4.11 -10.57
N HIS A 90 -9.82 4.10 -9.82
CA HIS A 90 -9.14 2.85 -9.49
C HIS A 90 -10.00 1.99 -8.56
N MET A 91 -10.48 2.57 -7.46
CA MET A 91 -11.33 1.87 -6.48
C MET A 91 -12.25 2.87 -5.78
N THR A 92 -13.41 2.40 -5.34
CA THR A 92 -14.32 3.17 -4.48
C THR A 92 -13.97 2.94 -3.01
N ILE A 93 -13.99 3.98 -2.19
CA ILE A 93 -13.79 3.84 -0.74
C ILE A 93 -15.06 3.28 -0.10
N GLY A 94 -14.97 2.07 0.45
CA GLY A 94 -16.10 1.37 1.08
C GLY A 94 -16.16 1.49 2.60
N PHE A 95 -15.00 1.68 3.26
CA PHE A 95 -14.93 1.79 4.72
C PHE A 95 -13.74 2.67 5.14
N VAL A 96 -13.97 3.54 6.14
CA VAL A 96 -12.95 4.45 6.67
C VAL A 96 -12.98 4.42 8.20
N HIS A 97 -11.89 3.99 8.82
CA HIS A 97 -11.64 4.13 10.25
C HIS A 97 -10.22 4.71 10.40
N PRO A 98 -10.07 6.04 10.56
CA PRO A 98 -8.78 6.71 10.55
C PRO A 98 -7.79 6.10 11.54
N GLY A 99 -6.56 5.84 11.07
CA GLY A 99 -5.51 5.20 11.85
C GLY A 99 -5.67 3.70 12.08
N HIS A 100 -6.73 3.06 11.56
CA HIS A 100 -7.01 1.63 11.74
C HIS A 100 -7.25 0.88 10.43
N LEU A 101 -8.18 1.35 9.59
CA LEU A 101 -8.57 0.63 8.38
C LEU A 101 -9.11 1.56 7.30
N LEU A 102 -8.57 1.45 6.10
CA LEU A 102 -9.16 1.95 4.86
C LEU A 102 -9.49 0.76 3.96
N ARG A 103 -10.75 0.57 3.61
CA ARG A 103 -11.18 -0.44 2.62
C ARG A 103 -11.56 0.22 1.33
N MET A 104 -10.95 -0.25 0.26
CA MET A 104 -11.24 0.12 -1.12
C MET A 104 -11.90 -1.06 -1.83
N LEU A 105 -12.88 -0.79 -2.70
CA LEU A 105 -13.65 -1.79 -3.41
C LEU A 105 -13.48 -1.61 -4.91
N GLY A 106 -13.19 -2.69 -5.62
CA GLY A 106 -13.00 -2.68 -7.08
C GLY A 106 -11.90 -3.62 -7.57
N GLY A 107 -11.60 -3.52 -8.86
CA GLY A 107 -10.44 -4.15 -9.49
C GLY A 107 -9.33 -3.13 -9.68
N LEU A 108 -8.23 -3.25 -8.94
CA LEU A 108 -7.12 -2.30 -9.05
C LEU A 108 -6.33 -2.51 -10.34
N GLY A 109 -6.01 -1.41 -11.04
CA GLY A 109 -5.21 -1.43 -12.26
C GLY A 109 -5.85 -2.29 -13.37
N PRO A 110 -5.08 -3.14 -14.05
CA PRO A 110 -5.59 -4.00 -15.14
C PRO A 110 -6.73 -4.95 -14.74
N LEU A 111 -6.84 -5.31 -13.45
CA LEU A 111 -7.90 -6.17 -12.95
C LEU A 111 -9.30 -5.59 -13.19
N GLN A 112 -9.41 -4.24 -13.23
CA GLN A 112 -10.66 -3.56 -13.54
C GLN A 112 -11.15 -3.90 -14.95
N GLY A 113 -10.26 -3.77 -15.95
CA GLY A 113 -10.59 -4.12 -17.34
C GLY A 113 -10.85 -5.62 -17.57
N MET A 114 -10.35 -6.48 -16.67
CA MET A 114 -10.63 -7.92 -16.66
C MET A 114 -11.98 -8.26 -16.01
N GLY A 115 -12.72 -7.27 -15.48
CA GLY A 115 -13.99 -7.51 -14.78
C GLY A 115 -13.82 -8.16 -13.41
N MET A 116 -12.61 -8.15 -12.84
CA MET A 116 -12.39 -8.61 -11.47
C MET A 116 -12.84 -7.55 -10.48
N TYR A 117 -13.37 -8.00 -9.35
CA TYR A 117 -13.84 -7.12 -8.29
C TYR A 117 -13.45 -7.66 -6.91
N GLY A 118 -13.11 -6.77 -5.99
CA GLY A 118 -12.66 -7.21 -4.67
C GLY A 118 -12.62 -6.12 -3.63
N ALA A 119 -12.04 -6.48 -2.47
CA ALA A 119 -11.78 -5.59 -1.36
C ALA A 119 -10.26 -5.53 -1.09
N LEU A 120 -9.72 -4.32 -1.13
CA LEU A 120 -8.34 -4.00 -0.76
C LEU A 120 -8.36 -3.26 0.58
N ASP A 121 -7.76 -3.84 1.59
CA ASP A 121 -7.68 -3.30 2.94
C ASP A 121 -6.26 -2.80 3.25
N TRP A 122 -6.15 -1.54 3.65
CA TRP A 122 -4.99 -0.97 4.32
C TRP A 122 -5.27 -0.94 5.82
N LYS A 123 -4.60 -1.83 6.57
CA LYS A 123 -4.80 -1.99 8.01
C LYS A 123 -3.57 -1.51 8.78
N PHE A 124 -3.82 -0.86 9.92
CA PHE A 124 -2.78 -0.29 10.79
C PHE A 124 -2.93 -0.84 12.20
N ASP A 125 -1.99 -1.66 12.62
CA ASP A 125 -1.96 -2.25 13.96
C ASP A 125 -0.71 -1.78 14.71
N ALA A 126 -0.80 -1.63 16.03
CA ALA A 126 0.35 -1.33 16.87
C ALA A 126 1.41 -2.45 16.78
N ALA A 127 2.69 -2.08 16.73
CA ALA A 127 3.82 -2.99 16.76
C ALA A 127 4.83 -2.51 17.81
N GLU A 128 5.77 -3.38 18.21
CA GLU A 128 6.80 -3.04 19.23
C GLU A 128 7.60 -1.78 18.88
N ARG A 129 7.82 -1.54 17.59
CA ARG A 129 8.55 -0.35 17.08
C ARG A 129 7.73 0.39 16.04
N GLY A 130 6.59 0.98 16.46
CA GLY A 130 5.75 1.79 15.59
C GLY A 130 4.49 1.09 15.13
N THR A 131 4.24 1.02 13.82
CA THR A 131 3.00 0.53 13.25
C THR A 131 3.26 -0.58 12.23
N ARG A 132 2.51 -1.68 12.33
CA ARG A 132 2.40 -2.68 11.27
C ARG A 132 1.35 -2.22 10.28
N ILE A 133 1.76 -2.03 9.03
CA ILE A 133 0.85 -1.80 7.90
C ILE A 133 0.64 -3.14 7.21
N THR A 134 -0.61 -3.55 7.05
CA THR A 134 -1.00 -4.75 6.29
C THR A 134 -1.85 -4.32 5.11
N LEU A 135 -1.42 -4.68 3.92
CA LEU A 135 -2.14 -4.52 2.67
C LEU A 135 -2.68 -5.88 2.27
N ARG A 136 -4.00 -6.04 2.36
CA ARG A 136 -4.69 -7.30 2.07
C ARG A 136 -5.67 -7.11 0.93
N TYR A 137 -5.50 -7.88 -0.13
CA TYR A 137 -6.38 -7.82 -1.29
C TYR A 137 -7.02 -9.17 -1.57
N GLN A 138 -8.33 -9.19 -1.53
CA GLN A 138 -9.16 -10.31 -1.98
C GLN A 138 -9.94 -9.87 -3.19
N ALA A 139 -9.76 -10.54 -4.33
CA ALA A 139 -10.51 -10.25 -5.55
C ALA A 139 -10.97 -11.54 -6.22
N GLY A 140 -12.10 -11.45 -6.89
CA GLY A 140 -12.71 -12.54 -7.64
C GLY A 140 -13.24 -12.06 -8.98
N GLY A 141 -13.51 -13.01 -9.87
CA GLY A 141 -13.98 -12.80 -11.23
C GLY A 141 -13.39 -13.84 -12.17
N TYR A 142 -13.85 -13.81 -13.41
CA TYR A 142 -13.29 -14.70 -14.43
C TYR A 142 -12.02 -14.10 -15.02
N ALA A 143 -10.90 -14.77 -14.83
CA ALA A 143 -9.62 -14.42 -15.45
C ALA A 143 -8.95 -15.70 -15.97
N PRO A 144 -8.72 -15.84 -17.28
CA PRO A 144 -7.88 -16.90 -17.81
C PRO A 144 -6.49 -16.84 -17.19
N ASP A 145 -5.87 -17.98 -16.89
CA ASP A 145 -4.52 -18.04 -16.30
C ASP A 145 -4.36 -17.28 -14.97
N LEU A 146 -5.39 -17.30 -14.13
CA LEU A 146 -5.38 -16.61 -12.84
C LEU A 146 -4.20 -17.04 -11.94
N ASP A 147 -3.78 -18.29 -12.02
CA ASP A 147 -2.61 -18.86 -11.35
C ASP A 147 -1.31 -18.16 -11.73
N LYS A 148 -1.18 -17.69 -12.97
CA LYS A 148 -0.01 -16.90 -13.42
C LYS A 148 -0.13 -15.41 -13.04
N LEU A 149 -1.35 -14.91 -12.97
CA LEU A 149 -1.63 -13.51 -12.65
C LEU A 149 -1.39 -13.19 -11.17
N VAL A 150 -1.79 -14.08 -10.26
CA VAL A 150 -1.75 -13.85 -8.81
C VAL A 150 -0.36 -13.52 -8.28
N PRO A 151 0.73 -14.22 -8.64
CA PRO A 151 2.08 -13.83 -8.24
C PRO A 151 2.50 -12.43 -8.72
N VAL A 152 2.04 -12.03 -9.91
CA VAL A 152 2.31 -10.68 -10.45
C VAL A 152 1.57 -9.62 -9.64
N VAL A 153 0.30 -9.85 -9.31
CA VAL A 153 -0.49 -8.94 -8.46
C VAL A 153 0.14 -8.81 -7.07
N ASP A 154 0.56 -9.92 -6.47
CA ASP A 154 1.23 -9.92 -5.16
C ASP A 154 2.53 -9.11 -5.19
N HIS A 155 3.35 -9.30 -6.22
CA HIS A 155 4.59 -8.54 -6.40
C HIS A 155 4.33 -7.03 -6.56
N VAL A 156 3.36 -6.64 -7.38
CA VAL A 156 2.97 -5.24 -7.58
C VAL A 156 2.45 -4.61 -6.29
N GLN A 157 1.62 -5.34 -5.52
CA GLN A 157 1.13 -4.87 -4.22
C GLN A 157 2.27 -4.71 -3.20
N ALA A 158 3.27 -5.60 -3.21
CA ALA A 158 4.47 -5.46 -2.38
C ALA A 158 5.25 -4.17 -2.72
N GLN A 159 5.45 -3.86 -3.99
CA GLN A 159 6.13 -2.63 -4.43
C GLN A 159 5.36 -1.37 -4.03
N GLN A 160 4.02 -1.39 -4.06
CA GLN A 160 3.20 -0.29 -3.59
C GLN A 160 3.37 -0.07 -2.07
N LEU A 161 3.35 -1.13 -1.28
CA LEU A 161 3.63 -1.04 0.16
C LEU A 161 5.07 -0.56 0.43
N GLU A 162 6.06 -1.05 -0.32
CA GLU A 162 7.47 -0.61 -0.22
C GLU A 162 7.62 0.89 -0.48
N GLY A 163 6.86 1.45 -1.42
CA GLY A 163 6.83 2.89 -1.68
C GLY A 163 6.42 3.68 -0.44
N LEU A 164 5.32 3.29 0.21
CA LEU A 164 4.86 3.92 1.45
C LEU A 164 5.88 3.73 2.60
N VAL A 165 6.45 2.54 2.76
CA VAL A 165 7.47 2.23 3.79
C VAL A 165 8.70 3.12 3.62
N ARG A 166 9.21 3.26 2.40
CA ARG A 166 10.36 4.12 2.08
C ARG A 166 10.05 5.58 2.41
N PHE A 167 8.93 6.11 1.96
CA PHE A 167 8.49 7.46 2.21
C PHE A 167 8.41 7.80 3.71
N LEU A 168 7.86 6.88 4.52
CA LEU A 168 7.76 7.03 5.97
C LEU A 168 9.12 6.96 6.66
N SER A 169 10.04 6.13 6.17
CA SER A 169 11.38 5.97 6.73
C SER A 169 12.27 7.20 6.45
N GLU A 170 12.18 7.77 5.25
CA GLU A 170 12.96 8.96 4.85
C GLU A 170 12.57 10.20 5.66
N ARG A 171 11.31 10.33 6.07
CA ARG A 171 10.83 11.46 6.89
C ARG A 171 11.28 11.41 8.34
N GLN A 172 11.82 10.28 8.79
CA GLN A 172 12.39 10.12 10.14
C GLN A 172 13.92 10.28 10.18
N ALA A 173 14.58 10.34 9.04
CA ALA A 173 16.00 10.60 8.99
C ALA A 173 16.28 11.99 9.60
N PRO A 174 17.21 12.12 10.56
CA PRO A 174 17.59 13.44 11.08
C PRO A 174 18.10 14.29 9.91
N THR A 175 17.58 15.51 9.82
CA THR A 175 18.10 16.51 8.87
C THR A 175 19.57 16.74 9.20
N PRO A 176 20.49 16.71 8.20
CA PRO A 176 21.93 16.87 8.42
C PRO A 176 22.30 18.23 9.00
#